data_fb7741394ae6c99df870fddc20c1c53c
#
_entry.id   fb7741394ae6c99df870fddc20c1c53c
#
_cell.length_a   1.000
_cell.length_b   1.000
_cell.length_c   1.000
_cell.angle_alpha   90.00
_cell.angle_beta   90.00
_cell.angle_gamma   90.00
#
_symmetry.space_group_name_H-M   'P 1'
#
loop_
_entity.id
_entity.type
_entity.pdbx_description
1 polymer ?
#
loop_
_entity_poly.entity_id
_entity_poly.type
_entity_poly.pdbx_seq_one_letter_code
_entity_poly.pdbx_strand_id
1 'polypeptide(L)'
;SRLINYPGISEVFLEGAVTYSNEAKERTLNVKKKTLDTYGAVSEETAKEMAIGISKRTGSDISVVTTGIAGPGGGSEEKPVGLVYIGLYYKGNVKAFKYIFNGNRHNVRTKATVTALDLVRREILKDN
;
A
#
# COMPACT_ATOMS: atom_id res chain seq x y z
N SER A 1 4.32 -11.61 1.39
CA SER A 1 4.95 -12.90 1.67
C SER A 1 6.20 -12.81 2.55
N ARG A 2 7.00 -11.71 2.47
CA ARG A 2 8.22 -11.57 3.29
C ARG A 2 7.96 -11.57 4.80
N LEU A 3 6.85 -11.01 5.24
CA LEU A 3 6.51 -10.95 6.67
C LEU A 3 6.32 -12.33 7.28
N ILE A 4 5.75 -13.26 6.52
CA ILE A 4 5.46 -14.60 7.03
C ILE A 4 6.67 -15.53 7.08
N ASN A 5 7.86 -15.04 6.71
CA ASN A 5 9.09 -15.80 6.85
C ASN A 5 9.58 -15.89 8.31
N TYR A 6 9.02 -15.09 9.21
CA TYR A 6 9.44 -15.07 10.61
C TYR A 6 8.54 -15.95 11.46
N PRO A 7 9.11 -16.94 12.18
CA PRO A 7 8.34 -17.71 13.16
C PRO A 7 7.75 -16.80 14.23
N GLY A 8 6.49 -17.05 14.60
CA GLY A 8 5.80 -16.23 15.60
C GLY A 8 5.16 -14.97 15.06
N ILE A 9 5.30 -14.67 13.77
CA ILE A 9 4.70 -13.47 13.17
C ILE A 9 3.17 -13.47 13.28
N SER A 10 2.55 -14.64 13.43
CA SER A 10 1.10 -14.76 13.58
C SER A 10 0.54 -14.06 14.82
N GLU A 11 1.38 -13.77 15.79
CA GLU A 11 0.96 -13.02 17.00
C GLU A 11 0.72 -11.54 16.69
N VAL A 12 1.31 -11.01 15.63
CA VAL A 12 1.24 -9.58 15.29
C VAL A 12 0.71 -9.32 13.88
N PHE A 13 0.90 -10.24 12.95
CA PHE A 13 0.43 -10.08 11.57
C PHE A 13 -0.98 -10.67 11.43
N LEU A 14 -1.97 -9.79 11.29
CA LEU A 14 -3.38 -10.17 11.35
C LEU A 14 -3.93 -10.58 9.98
N GLU A 15 -3.66 -9.81 8.94
CA GLU A 15 -4.22 -10.07 7.62
C GLU A 15 -3.38 -9.41 6.52
N GLY A 16 -3.33 -10.07 5.37
CA GLY A 16 -2.84 -9.48 4.13
C GLY A 16 -3.90 -9.60 3.05
N ALA A 17 -4.11 -8.54 2.27
CA ALA A 17 -5.10 -8.52 1.21
C ALA A 17 -4.47 -8.07 -0.11
N VAL A 18 -4.87 -8.70 -1.20
CA VAL A 18 -4.48 -8.31 -2.55
C VAL A 18 -5.73 -7.86 -3.30
N THR A 19 -5.95 -6.55 -3.34
CA THR A 19 -7.12 -5.93 -3.97
C THR A 19 -6.77 -5.48 -5.38
N TYR A 20 -6.81 -6.42 -6.31
CA TYR A 20 -6.30 -6.19 -7.66
C TYR A 20 -7.21 -5.33 -8.53
N SER A 21 -8.52 -5.37 -8.31
CA SER A 21 -9.51 -4.56 -9.04
C SER A 21 -10.01 -3.38 -8.19
N ASN A 22 -10.62 -2.41 -8.84
CA ASN A 22 -11.26 -1.29 -8.14
C ASN A 22 -12.41 -1.79 -7.26
N GLU A 23 -13.19 -2.76 -7.75
CA GLU A 23 -14.29 -3.38 -7.00
C GLU A 23 -13.77 -4.07 -5.73
N ALA A 24 -12.62 -4.72 -5.82
CA ALA A 24 -12.00 -5.35 -4.66
C ALA A 24 -11.53 -4.29 -3.64
N LYS A 25 -11.01 -3.15 -4.10
CA LYS A 25 -10.63 -2.05 -3.22
C LYS A 25 -11.84 -1.49 -2.48
N GLU A 26 -12.97 -1.32 -3.17
CA GLU A 26 -14.20 -0.86 -2.56
C GLU A 26 -14.73 -1.89 -1.55
N ARG A 27 -14.87 -3.13 -1.96
CA ARG A 27 -15.47 -4.20 -1.16
C ARG A 27 -14.64 -4.58 0.06
N THR A 28 -13.34 -4.73 -0.12
CA THR A 28 -12.44 -5.25 0.92
C THR A 28 -11.87 -4.15 1.81
N LEU A 29 -11.49 -3.03 1.22
CA LEU A 29 -10.80 -1.95 1.93
C LEU A 29 -11.66 -0.70 2.10
N ASN A 30 -12.90 -0.75 1.65
CA ASN A 30 -13.85 0.36 1.77
C ASN A 30 -13.35 1.66 1.13
N VAL A 31 -12.58 1.54 0.05
CA VAL A 31 -12.19 2.70 -0.76
C VAL A 31 -13.44 3.25 -1.43
N LYS A 32 -13.61 4.55 -1.40
CA LYS A 32 -14.80 5.18 -1.98
C LYS A 32 -14.74 5.14 -3.49
N LYS A 33 -15.87 4.78 -4.12
CA LYS A 33 -15.98 4.81 -5.58
C LYS A 33 -15.64 6.20 -6.13
N LYS A 34 -16.10 7.26 -5.47
CA LYS A 34 -15.81 8.64 -5.84
C LYS A 34 -14.29 8.92 -5.87
N THR A 35 -13.54 8.39 -4.92
CA THR A 35 -12.08 8.54 -4.88
C THR A 35 -11.43 7.85 -6.07
N LEU A 36 -11.86 6.63 -6.37
CA LEU A 36 -11.36 5.88 -7.53
C LEU A 36 -11.70 6.58 -8.85
N ASP A 37 -12.91 7.11 -8.97
CA ASP A 37 -13.36 7.80 -10.18
C ASP A 37 -12.63 9.14 -10.38
N THR A 38 -12.31 9.86 -9.30
CA THR A 38 -11.69 11.19 -9.35
C THR A 38 -10.18 11.11 -9.49
N TYR A 39 -9.53 10.26 -8.69
CA TYR A 39 -8.06 10.22 -8.57
C TYR A 39 -7.44 8.96 -9.16
N GLY A 40 -8.25 7.93 -9.41
CA GLY A 40 -7.77 6.65 -9.89
C GLY A 40 -7.23 5.77 -8.78
N ALA A 41 -6.96 4.51 -9.13
CA ALA A 41 -6.44 3.52 -8.19
C ALA A 41 -5.02 3.87 -7.71
N VAL A 42 -4.20 4.46 -8.58
CA VAL A 42 -2.81 4.83 -8.26
C VAL A 42 -2.79 6.31 -7.93
N SER A 43 -3.00 6.61 -6.65
CA SER A 43 -3.08 7.98 -6.14
C SER A 43 -2.82 8.01 -4.64
N GLU A 44 -2.45 9.19 -4.15
CA GLU A 44 -2.29 9.44 -2.71
C GLU A 44 -3.59 9.16 -1.96
N GLU A 45 -4.70 9.67 -2.49
CA GLU A 45 -6.02 9.55 -1.88
C GLU A 45 -6.45 8.09 -1.75
N THR A 46 -6.28 7.30 -2.80
CA THR A 46 -6.59 5.87 -2.77
C THR A 46 -5.68 5.11 -1.79
N ALA A 47 -4.39 5.41 -1.80
CA ALA A 47 -3.45 4.76 -0.87
C ALA A 47 -3.83 5.02 0.60
N LYS A 48 -4.20 6.25 0.94
CA LYS A 48 -4.64 6.59 2.30
C LYS A 48 -5.91 5.83 2.68
N GLU A 49 -6.91 5.80 1.79
CA GLU A 49 -8.15 5.07 2.07
C GLU A 49 -7.93 3.57 2.19
N MET A 50 -7.03 3.00 1.39
CA MET A 50 -6.66 1.59 1.52
C MET A 50 -6.04 1.30 2.88
N ALA A 51 -5.11 2.13 3.34
CA ALA A 51 -4.43 1.93 4.63
C ALA A 51 -5.42 2.05 5.80
N ILE A 52 -6.29 3.04 5.78
CA ILE A 52 -7.35 3.19 6.78
C ILE A 52 -8.29 1.98 6.74
N GLY A 53 -8.68 1.56 5.54
CA GLY A 53 -9.63 0.47 5.35
C GLY A 53 -9.15 -0.86 5.91
N ILE A 54 -7.90 -1.24 5.63
CA ILE A 54 -7.36 -2.50 6.16
C ILE A 54 -7.19 -2.44 7.68
N SER A 55 -6.79 -1.30 8.23
CA SER A 55 -6.69 -1.14 9.67
C SER A 55 -8.05 -1.28 10.36
N LYS A 56 -9.09 -0.65 9.83
CA LYS A 56 -10.45 -0.77 10.37
C LYS A 56 -10.98 -2.19 10.26
N ARG A 57 -10.72 -2.85 9.14
CA ARG A 57 -11.16 -4.23 8.91
C ARG A 57 -10.55 -5.21 9.91
N THR A 58 -9.29 -5.05 10.21
CA THR A 58 -8.52 -6.00 11.03
C THR A 58 -8.39 -5.61 12.49
N GLY A 59 -8.60 -4.32 12.80
CA GLY A 59 -8.30 -3.78 14.12
C GLY A 59 -6.82 -3.58 14.37
N SER A 60 -5.99 -3.60 13.32
CA SER A 60 -4.54 -3.47 13.48
C SER A 60 -4.13 -2.05 13.85
N ASP A 61 -3.08 -1.93 14.65
CA ASP A 61 -2.50 -0.65 15.05
C ASP A 61 -1.71 0.00 13.93
N ILE A 62 -1.16 -0.81 13.03
CA ILE A 62 -0.39 -0.35 11.88
C ILE A 62 -0.83 -1.11 10.63
N SER A 63 -0.90 -0.41 9.52
CA SER A 63 -1.11 -1.03 8.21
C SER A 63 -0.26 -0.34 7.16
N VAL A 64 0.14 -1.08 6.15
CA VAL A 64 0.87 -0.56 5.00
C VAL A 64 0.26 -1.14 3.73
N VAL A 65 0.07 -0.27 2.75
CA VAL A 65 -0.51 -0.64 1.46
C VAL A 65 0.32 -0.07 0.33
N THR A 66 0.26 -0.73 -0.83
CA THR A 66 0.87 -0.22 -2.05
C THR A 66 -0.16 -0.20 -3.16
N THR A 67 -0.11 0.84 -3.97
CA THR A 67 -0.86 0.92 -5.23
C THR A 67 0.05 1.55 -6.27
N GLY A 68 0.19 0.91 -7.43
CA GLY A 68 1.19 1.37 -8.38
C GLY A 68 1.08 0.73 -9.76
N ILE A 69 1.97 1.18 -10.63
CA ILE A 69 2.07 0.72 -12.01
C ILE A 69 3.44 0.04 -12.18
N ALA A 70 3.42 -1.30 -12.09
CA ALA A 70 4.67 -2.07 -12.15
C ALA A 70 5.23 -2.19 -13.58
N GLY A 71 4.37 -2.07 -14.58
CA GLY A 71 4.77 -2.18 -15.98
C GLY A 71 4.76 -3.63 -16.50
N PRO A 72 5.17 -3.83 -17.77
CA PRO A 72 5.67 -2.81 -18.72
C PRO A 72 4.59 -1.89 -19.26
N GLY A 73 3.31 -2.27 -19.19
CA GLY A 73 2.20 -1.45 -19.67
C GLY A 73 1.50 -0.68 -18.55
N GLY A 74 0.45 0.06 -18.93
CA GLY A 74 -0.43 0.75 -17.98
C GLY A 74 0.01 2.15 -17.59
N GLY A 75 1.20 2.57 -18.00
CA GLY A 75 1.70 3.91 -17.69
C GLY A 75 1.16 4.99 -18.63
N SER A 76 1.20 6.23 -18.14
CA SER A 76 0.89 7.43 -18.93
C SER A 76 1.91 8.50 -18.57
N GLU A 77 1.83 9.65 -19.24
CA GLU A 77 2.71 10.78 -18.93
C GLU A 77 2.55 11.25 -17.49
N GLU A 78 1.31 11.37 -17.02
CA GLU A 78 1.00 11.79 -15.65
C GLU A 78 1.27 10.72 -14.63
N LYS A 79 1.03 9.45 -14.98
CA LYS A 79 1.22 8.29 -14.10
C LYS A 79 2.13 7.28 -14.81
N PRO A 80 3.44 7.50 -14.79
CA PRO A 80 4.38 6.63 -15.54
C PRO A 80 4.53 5.25 -14.90
N VAL A 81 5.02 4.31 -15.70
CA VAL A 81 5.45 3.01 -15.18
C VAL A 81 6.50 3.24 -14.09
N GLY A 82 6.36 2.53 -12.99
CA GLY A 82 7.21 2.68 -11.81
C GLY A 82 6.61 3.58 -10.74
N LEU A 83 5.54 4.31 -11.05
CA LEU A 83 4.83 5.12 -10.05
C LEU A 83 4.16 4.22 -9.02
N VAL A 84 4.49 4.44 -7.76
CA VAL A 84 3.92 3.70 -6.62
C VAL A 84 3.60 4.69 -5.50
N TYR A 85 2.40 4.58 -4.96
CA TYR A 85 2.04 5.23 -3.70
C TYR A 85 2.01 4.19 -2.60
N ILE A 86 2.63 4.52 -1.48
CA ILE A 86 2.62 3.67 -0.29
C ILE A 86 1.84 4.40 0.79
N GLY A 87 0.74 3.80 1.24
CA GLY A 87 -0.06 4.31 2.34
C GLY A 87 0.36 3.64 3.63
N LEU A 88 0.47 4.41 4.69
CA LEU A 88 0.86 3.93 6.01
C LEU A 88 -0.08 4.52 7.05
N TYR A 89 -0.75 3.63 7.78
CA TYR A 89 -1.58 3.99 8.92
C TYR A 89 -0.89 3.53 10.19
N TYR A 90 -0.81 4.41 11.18
CA TYR A 90 -0.25 4.07 12.48
C TYR A 90 -0.94 4.88 13.58
N LYS A 91 -1.61 4.19 14.49
CA LYS A 91 -2.25 4.77 15.68
C LYS A 91 -3.09 6.02 15.36
N GLY A 92 -3.98 5.90 14.39
CA GLY A 92 -4.90 6.97 14.02
C GLY A 92 -4.38 7.97 12.98
N ASN A 93 -3.11 7.92 12.63
CA ASN A 93 -2.52 8.80 11.62
C ASN A 93 -2.29 8.05 10.31
N VAL A 94 -2.64 8.67 9.20
CA VAL A 94 -2.42 8.10 7.88
C VAL A 94 -1.53 9.03 7.06
N LYS A 95 -0.56 8.43 6.37
CA LYS A 95 0.36 9.12 5.45
C LYS A 95 0.40 8.37 4.13
N ALA A 96 0.73 9.08 3.06
CA ALA A 96 1.03 8.45 1.78
C ALA A 96 2.35 9.01 1.24
N PHE A 97 3.10 8.13 0.59
CA PHE A 97 4.43 8.44 0.05
C PHE A 97 4.42 8.10 -1.43
N LYS A 98 4.92 9.02 -2.25
CA LYS A 98 5.02 8.85 -3.69
C LYS A 98 6.43 8.47 -4.09
N TYR A 99 6.54 7.42 -4.92
CA TYR A 99 7.82 6.99 -5.48
C TYR A 99 7.69 6.75 -6.98
N ILE A 100 8.78 6.94 -7.71
CA ILE A 100 8.89 6.51 -9.09
C ILE A 100 10.12 5.60 -9.13
N PHE A 101 9.87 4.28 -9.18
CA PHE A 101 10.93 3.28 -9.19
C PHE A 101 11.33 2.92 -10.61
N ASN A 102 12.63 2.75 -10.82
CA ASN A 102 13.20 2.34 -12.09
C ASN A 102 13.33 0.80 -12.17
N GLY A 103 13.35 0.30 -13.38
CA GLY A 103 13.57 -1.11 -13.66
C GLY A 103 12.33 -1.80 -14.23
N ASN A 104 12.43 -3.12 -14.42
CA ASN A 104 11.33 -3.91 -14.93
C ASN A 104 10.26 -4.15 -13.86
N ARG A 105 9.19 -4.85 -14.21
CA ARG A 105 8.08 -5.16 -13.30
C ARG A 105 8.56 -5.80 -12.00
N HIS A 106 9.46 -6.77 -12.07
CA HIS A 106 10.01 -7.44 -10.89
C HIS A 106 10.77 -6.45 -10.00
N ASN A 107 11.59 -5.58 -10.57
CA ASN A 107 12.35 -4.57 -9.84
C ASN A 107 11.42 -3.57 -9.13
N VAL A 108 10.40 -3.08 -9.82
CA VAL A 108 9.42 -2.14 -9.23
C VAL A 108 8.71 -2.79 -8.04
N ARG A 109 8.25 -4.03 -8.20
CA ARG A 109 7.57 -4.77 -7.12
C ARG A 109 8.49 -5.00 -5.93
N THR A 110 9.73 -5.39 -6.18
CA THR A 110 10.72 -5.62 -5.11
C THR A 110 11.04 -4.34 -4.36
N LYS A 111 11.30 -3.26 -5.09
CA LYS A 111 11.61 -1.95 -4.49
C LYS A 111 10.43 -1.42 -3.67
N ALA A 112 9.21 -1.56 -4.18
CA ALA A 112 8.00 -1.15 -3.48
C ALA A 112 7.84 -1.94 -2.17
N THR A 113 8.06 -3.25 -2.20
CA THR A 113 7.97 -4.11 -1.02
C THR A 113 8.99 -3.72 0.04
N VAL A 114 10.26 -3.58 -0.34
CA VAL A 114 11.34 -3.22 0.59
C VAL A 114 11.10 -1.83 1.19
N THR A 115 10.70 -0.88 0.36
CA THR A 115 10.42 0.49 0.81
C THR A 115 9.24 0.52 1.78
N ALA A 116 8.16 -0.21 1.48
CA ALA A 116 6.99 -0.30 2.35
C ALA A 116 7.36 -0.85 3.73
N LEU A 117 8.13 -1.93 3.78
CA LEU A 117 8.56 -2.52 5.05
C LEU A 117 9.51 -1.59 5.81
N ASP A 118 10.39 -0.88 5.12
CA ASP A 118 11.28 0.09 5.75
C ASP A 118 10.51 1.28 6.35
N LEU A 119 9.46 1.74 5.69
CA LEU A 119 8.59 2.79 6.23
C LEU A 119 7.89 2.34 7.51
N VAL A 120 7.41 1.10 7.54
CA VAL A 120 6.83 0.50 8.77
C VAL A 120 7.85 0.48 9.89
N ARG A 121 9.05 -0.01 9.60
CA ARG A 121 10.15 -0.07 10.58
C ARG A 121 10.46 1.31 11.15
N ARG A 122 10.59 2.31 10.30
CA ARG A 122 10.89 3.69 10.73
C ARG A 122 9.79 4.26 11.60
N GLU A 123 8.54 4.02 11.25
CA GLU A 123 7.40 4.54 12.01
C GLU A 123 7.35 3.93 13.42
N ILE A 124 7.58 2.62 13.52
CA ILE A 124 7.63 1.93 14.82
C ILE A 124 8.78 2.46 15.67
N LEU A 125 9.94 2.68 15.08
CA LEU A 125 11.13 3.14 15.81
C LEU A 125 10.99 4.56 16.34
N LYS A 126 10.17 5.40 15.73
CA LYS A 126 9.91 6.76 16.24
C LYS A 126 9.23 6.75 17.61
N ASP A 127 8.48 5.70 17.93
CA ASP A 127 7.76 5.55 19.19
C ASP A 127 8.64 5.02 20.34
N ASN A 128 9.86 4.65 20.05
CA ASN A 128 10.76 4.04 21.04
C ASN A 128 11.86 4.99 21.50
#